data_7fc6d410b93925aa18ce6a6f263140c1
#
_entry.id   7fc6d410b93925aa18ce6a6f263140c1
#
_cell.length_a   1.000
_cell.length_b   1.000
_cell.length_c   1.000
_cell.angle_alpha   90.00
_cell.angle_beta   90.00
_cell.angle_gamma   90.00
#
_symmetry.space_group_name_H-M   'P 1'
#
loop_
_entity.id
_entity.type
_entity.pdbx_description
1 polymer ?
#
loop_
_entity_poly.entity_id
_entity_poly.type
_entity_poly.pdbx_seq_one_letter_code
_entity_poly.pdbx_strand_id
1 'polypeptide(L)'
;MFALTCDPSKVTRQDLGVDQMPTEMPASTGDAKMLHTWRKHPDLHQWFTDLYFRKEGLTGSITQAEMGPAFNAGQFVRITEHDLDQLEAAVEAGALPKAAGFFWGVSTPEDKKDDLAFIRKARKALKKGLVVFYSSWW
;
A
#
# COMPACT_ATOMS: atom_id res chain seq x y z
N MET A 1 -8.15 1.07 4.76
CA MET A 1 -7.05 0.51 3.96
C MET A 1 -7.64 -0.38 2.88
N PHE A 2 -7.15 -0.28 1.67
CA PHE A 2 -7.69 -1.05 0.55
C PHE A 2 -6.63 -1.25 -0.55
N ALA A 3 -6.82 -2.28 -1.35
CA ALA A 3 -6.07 -2.50 -2.57
C ALA A 3 -7.01 -2.51 -3.77
N LEU A 4 -6.55 -1.94 -4.86
CA LEU A 4 -7.26 -1.83 -6.14
C LEU A 4 -6.47 -2.54 -7.23
N THR A 5 -7.16 -2.89 -8.31
CA THR A 5 -6.55 -3.38 -9.53
C THR A 5 -7.18 -2.69 -10.75
N CYS A 6 -6.37 -2.42 -11.76
CA CYS A 6 -6.84 -1.86 -13.03
C CYS A 6 -5.99 -2.35 -14.21
N ASP A 7 -6.46 -2.06 -15.43
CA ASP A 7 -5.69 -2.29 -16.64
C ASP A 7 -4.47 -1.35 -16.68
N PRO A 8 -3.30 -1.80 -17.15
CA PRO A 8 -2.09 -0.96 -17.25
C PRO A 8 -2.30 0.30 -18.09
N SER A 9 -3.15 0.25 -19.10
CA SER A 9 -3.49 1.41 -19.96
C SER A 9 -4.31 2.49 -19.23
N LYS A 10 -4.82 2.17 -18.04
CA LYS A 10 -5.64 3.03 -17.19
C LYS A 10 -4.88 3.57 -15.98
N VAL A 11 -3.56 3.53 -16.03
CA VAL A 11 -2.69 4.13 -14.99
C VAL A 11 -2.27 5.52 -15.43
N THR A 12 -2.32 6.45 -14.51
CA THR A 12 -1.79 7.81 -14.68
C THR A 12 -0.85 8.15 -13.53
N ARG A 13 0.06 9.10 -13.75
CA ARG A 13 0.86 9.70 -12.71
C ARG A 13 0.34 11.11 -12.44
N GLN A 14 -0.04 11.38 -11.21
CA GLN A 14 -0.58 12.66 -10.80
C GLN A 14 0.39 13.37 -9.86
N ASP A 15 0.68 14.62 -10.16
CA ASP A 15 1.34 15.53 -9.25
C ASP A 15 0.27 16.17 -8.36
N LEU A 16 0.32 15.89 -7.07
CA LEU A 16 -0.67 16.32 -6.10
C LEU A 16 -0.39 17.71 -5.50
N GLY A 17 0.64 18.41 -5.99
CA GLY A 17 1.00 19.76 -5.54
C GLY A 17 2.28 19.83 -4.72
N VAL A 18 2.59 21.04 -4.23
CA VAL A 18 3.92 21.38 -3.66
C VAL A 18 4.27 20.57 -2.41
N ASP A 19 3.26 20.14 -1.64
CA ASP A 19 3.45 19.43 -0.37
C ASP A 19 3.13 17.92 -0.46
N GLN A 20 2.86 17.41 -1.68
CA GLN A 20 2.51 16.01 -1.90
C GLN A 20 3.34 15.42 -3.02
N MET A 21 3.84 14.22 -2.78
CA MET A 21 4.66 13.54 -3.78
C MET A 21 3.81 13.01 -4.95
N PRO A 22 4.36 13.00 -6.18
CA PRO A 22 3.69 12.38 -7.32
C PRO A 22 3.33 10.93 -7.03
N THR A 23 2.17 10.49 -7.45
CA THR A 23 1.73 9.10 -7.27
C THR A 23 1.22 8.51 -8.57
N GLU A 24 1.54 7.24 -8.82
CA GLU A 24 0.86 6.47 -9.85
C GLU A 24 -0.48 5.99 -9.30
N MET A 25 -1.54 6.18 -10.07
CA MET A 25 -2.89 5.85 -9.65
C MET A 25 -3.77 5.44 -10.84
N PRO A 26 -4.93 4.80 -10.60
CA PRO A 26 -5.93 4.63 -11.65
C PRO A 26 -6.39 5.98 -12.21
N ALA A 27 -6.55 6.09 -13.53
CA ALA A 27 -6.95 7.33 -14.19
C ALA A 27 -8.34 7.82 -13.76
N SER A 28 -9.23 6.90 -13.41
CA SER A 28 -10.53 7.20 -12.81
C SER A 28 -10.96 6.10 -11.84
N THR A 29 -11.89 6.41 -10.95
CA THR A 29 -12.47 5.43 -10.03
C THR A 29 -13.24 4.32 -10.75
N GLY A 30 -13.80 4.61 -11.93
CA GLY A 30 -14.49 3.63 -12.77
C GLY A 30 -13.56 2.62 -13.44
N ASP A 31 -12.28 2.95 -13.59
CA ASP A 31 -11.27 2.08 -14.19
C ASP A 31 -10.65 1.08 -13.20
N ALA A 32 -10.88 1.28 -11.91
CA ALA A 32 -10.33 0.47 -10.85
C ALA A 32 -11.38 -0.48 -10.24
N LYS A 33 -10.93 -1.67 -9.86
CA LYS A 33 -11.75 -2.64 -9.14
C LYS A 33 -11.16 -2.89 -7.76
N MET A 34 -12.01 -2.95 -6.76
CA MET A 34 -11.62 -3.33 -5.40
C MET A 34 -11.10 -4.77 -5.40
N LEU A 35 -9.87 -4.94 -4.93
CA LEU A 35 -9.23 -6.25 -4.82
C LEU A 35 -9.30 -6.79 -3.40
N HIS A 36 -9.04 -5.93 -2.41
CA HIS A 36 -9.02 -6.29 -0.99
C HIS A 36 -9.25 -5.07 -0.11
N THR A 37 -9.77 -5.28 1.10
CA THR A 37 -9.94 -4.25 2.12
C THR A 37 -9.51 -4.77 3.48
N TRP A 38 -8.88 -3.91 4.26
CA TRP A 38 -8.58 -4.13 5.68
C TRP A 38 -9.27 -3.05 6.51
N ARG A 39 -9.69 -3.39 7.71
CA ARG A 39 -10.33 -2.40 8.57
C ARG A 39 -9.29 -1.48 9.22
N LYS A 40 -8.41 -2.03 10.04
CA LYS A 40 -7.32 -1.31 10.71
C LYS A 40 -6.17 -2.27 10.93
N HIS A 41 -5.09 -2.07 10.20
CA HIS A 41 -3.87 -2.87 10.30
C HIS A 41 -2.65 -1.95 10.23
N PRO A 42 -2.28 -1.29 11.34
CA PRO A 42 -1.24 -0.25 11.36
C PRO A 42 0.12 -0.77 10.91
N ASP A 43 0.52 -1.97 11.29
CA ASP A 43 1.81 -2.56 10.92
C ASP A 43 1.91 -2.74 9.39
N LEU A 44 0.85 -3.22 8.75
CA LEU A 44 0.78 -3.35 7.30
C LEU A 44 0.79 -1.98 6.61
N HIS A 45 0.05 -1.02 7.15
CA HIS A 45 0.05 0.35 6.62
C HIS A 45 1.45 0.96 6.67
N GLN A 46 2.18 0.79 7.77
CA GLN A 46 3.56 1.25 7.88
C GLN A 46 4.46 0.60 6.84
N TRP A 47 4.31 -0.70 6.60
CA TRP A 47 5.07 -1.40 5.56
C TRP A 47 4.83 -0.81 4.16
N PHE A 48 3.58 -0.51 3.81
CA PHE A 48 3.25 0.13 2.53
C PHE A 48 3.70 1.59 2.46
N THR A 49 3.69 2.29 3.58
CA THR A 49 4.25 3.65 3.70
C THR A 49 5.74 3.63 3.39
N ASP A 50 6.49 2.73 4.00
CA ASP A 50 7.92 2.57 3.76
C ASP A 50 8.22 2.17 2.31
N LEU A 51 7.37 1.31 1.72
CA LEU A 51 7.47 0.94 0.31
C LEU A 51 7.25 2.15 -0.62
N TYR A 52 6.25 2.96 -0.34
CA TYR A 52 5.95 4.17 -1.10
C TYR A 52 7.16 5.12 -1.11
N PHE A 53 7.71 5.41 0.04
CA PHE A 53 8.86 6.30 0.14
C PHE A 53 10.11 5.76 -0.54
N ARG A 54 10.37 4.47 -0.43
CA ARG A 54 11.48 3.83 -1.16
C ARG A 54 11.33 3.96 -2.68
N LYS A 55 10.12 3.81 -3.20
CA LYS A 55 9.84 3.93 -4.64
C LYS A 55 9.97 5.38 -5.14
N GLU A 56 9.68 6.35 -4.31
CA GLU A 56 9.86 7.77 -4.63
C GLU A 56 11.31 8.27 -4.37
N GLY A 57 12.23 7.37 -4.05
CA GLY A 57 13.65 7.69 -3.88
C GLY A 57 14.01 8.32 -2.53
N LEU A 58 13.09 8.30 -1.58
CA LEU A 58 13.34 8.78 -0.22
C LEU A 58 13.90 7.64 0.61
N THR A 59 15.20 7.66 0.84
CA THR A 59 15.91 6.72 1.69
C THR A 59 16.32 7.40 3.00
N GLY A 60 15.87 6.85 4.12
CA GLY A 60 16.21 7.30 5.48
C GLY A 60 15.07 7.06 6.44
N SER A 61 15.36 7.01 7.74
CA SER A 61 14.34 7.04 8.79
C SER A 61 13.72 8.43 8.84
N ILE A 62 12.83 8.72 7.91
CA ILE A 62 12.05 9.94 7.97
C ILE A 62 10.87 9.63 8.88
N THR A 63 10.86 10.23 10.04
CA THR A 63 9.73 10.11 10.95
C THR A 63 8.52 10.84 10.36
N GLN A 64 7.34 10.32 10.65
CA GLN A 64 6.08 10.91 10.20
C GLN A 64 5.94 12.40 10.58
N ALA A 65 6.62 12.84 11.63
CA ALA A 65 6.66 14.24 12.07
C ALA A 65 7.48 15.15 11.15
N GLU A 66 8.45 14.60 10.42
CA GLU A 66 9.37 15.36 9.56
C GLU A 66 8.87 15.48 8.12
N MET A 67 7.92 14.65 7.70
CA MET A 67 7.44 14.57 6.32
C MET A 67 6.12 15.28 6.03
N GLY A 68 5.48 15.86 7.03
CA GLY A 68 4.12 16.37 6.84
C GLY A 68 3.09 15.24 6.78
N PRO A 69 1.95 15.42 6.11
CA PRO A 69 0.91 14.42 6.04
C PRO A 69 1.43 13.13 5.43
N ALA A 70 1.43 12.08 6.24
CA ALA A 70 1.86 10.74 5.87
C ALA A 70 1.14 10.22 4.62
N PHE A 71 1.69 9.18 4.02
CA PHE A 71 1.02 8.37 3.00
C PHE A 71 -0.42 8.05 3.43
N ASN A 72 -1.35 8.80 2.90
CA ASN A 72 -2.78 8.71 3.25
C ASN A 72 -3.64 9.49 2.23
N ALA A 73 -4.95 9.21 2.17
CA ALA A 73 -5.97 10.00 1.50
C ALA A 73 -5.62 10.44 0.05
N GLY A 74 -5.68 9.49 -0.87
CA GLY A 74 -5.50 9.79 -2.31
C GLY A 74 -4.12 9.45 -2.87
N GLN A 75 -3.17 9.08 -2.02
CA GLN A 75 -1.90 8.53 -2.46
C GLN A 75 -2.02 7.02 -2.67
N PHE A 76 -1.30 6.53 -3.69
CA PHE A 76 -1.28 5.11 -4.04
C PHE A 76 0.15 4.61 -4.13
N VAL A 77 0.38 3.37 -3.75
CA VAL A 77 1.64 2.68 -4.04
C VAL A 77 1.37 1.50 -4.96
N ARG A 78 2.05 1.49 -6.09
CA ARG A 78 2.02 0.36 -7.03
C ARG A 78 2.78 -0.82 -6.46
N ILE A 79 2.18 -2.00 -6.55
CA ILE A 79 2.71 -3.24 -6.01
C ILE A 79 3.17 -4.14 -7.16
N THR A 80 4.41 -4.61 -7.10
CA THR A 80 5.01 -5.56 -8.04
C THR A 80 5.06 -6.96 -7.44
N GLU A 81 5.40 -7.96 -8.25
CA GLU A 81 5.63 -9.34 -7.77
C GLU A 81 6.75 -9.37 -6.72
N HIS A 82 7.83 -8.63 -6.94
CA HIS A 82 8.94 -8.53 -5.99
C HIS A 82 8.50 -7.91 -4.64
N ASP A 83 7.64 -6.89 -4.67
CA ASP A 83 7.09 -6.31 -3.45
C ASP A 83 6.24 -7.33 -2.69
N LEU A 84 5.47 -8.17 -3.41
CA LEU A 84 4.67 -9.23 -2.79
C LEU A 84 5.53 -10.32 -2.15
N ASP A 85 6.67 -10.66 -2.75
CA ASP A 85 7.61 -11.61 -2.17
C ASP A 85 8.21 -11.08 -0.86
N GLN A 86 8.57 -9.80 -0.82
CA GLN A 86 9.05 -9.14 0.40
C GLN A 86 7.96 -9.04 1.46
N LEU A 87 6.74 -8.69 1.08
CA LEU A 87 5.61 -8.61 1.99
C LEU A 87 5.29 -9.99 2.59
N GLU A 88 5.23 -11.02 1.77
CA GLU A 88 4.96 -12.40 2.23
C GLU A 88 6.00 -12.86 3.25
N ALA A 89 7.28 -12.64 2.96
CA ALA A 89 8.35 -12.97 3.88
C ALA A 89 8.22 -12.22 5.21
N ALA A 90 7.89 -10.93 5.20
CA ALA A 90 7.69 -10.14 6.41
C ALA A 90 6.46 -10.61 7.21
N VAL A 91 5.35 -10.91 6.54
CA VAL A 91 4.12 -11.41 7.16
C VAL A 91 4.34 -12.79 7.79
N GLU A 92 5.00 -13.70 7.07
CA GLU A 92 5.27 -15.05 7.58
C GLU A 92 6.20 -15.04 8.78
N ALA A 93 7.23 -14.21 8.75
CA ALA A 93 8.19 -14.05 9.85
C ALA A 93 7.63 -13.21 11.04
N GLY A 94 6.46 -12.59 10.91
CA GLY A 94 5.96 -11.65 11.91
C GLY A 94 6.82 -10.39 12.04
N ALA A 95 7.47 -10.00 10.95
CA ALA A 95 8.47 -8.93 10.89
C ALA A 95 7.95 -7.63 10.24
N LEU A 96 6.63 -7.45 10.18
CA LEU A 96 6.06 -6.16 9.77
C LEU A 96 6.52 -5.06 10.74
N PRO A 97 6.81 -3.83 10.25
CA PRO A 97 7.17 -2.70 11.09
C PRO A 97 6.11 -2.45 12.15
N LYS A 98 6.51 -2.30 13.41
CA LYS A 98 5.57 -2.03 14.49
C LYS A 98 5.15 -0.56 14.44
N ALA A 99 3.86 -0.34 14.20
CA ALA A 99 3.26 0.98 14.21
C ALA A 99 2.26 1.08 15.36
N ALA A 100 2.35 2.16 16.13
CA ALA A 100 1.44 2.46 17.22
C ALA A 100 0.89 3.87 17.07
N GLY A 101 -0.41 4.01 17.27
CA GLY A 101 -1.07 5.32 17.29
C GLY A 101 -2.47 5.21 17.85
N PHE A 102 -2.89 6.24 18.59
CA PHE A 102 -4.17 6.26 19.30
C PHE A 102 -5.38 6.00 18.40
N PHE A 103 -5.31 6.42 17.12
CA PHE A 103 -6.41 6.26 16.16
C PHE A 103 -6.27 5.06 15.22
N TRP A 104 -5.14 4.35 15.24
CA TRP A 104 -4.76 3.41 14.20
C TRP A 104 -5.14 1.96 14.48
N GLY A 105 -5.56 1.68 15.71
CA GLY A 105 -5.86 0.31 16.13
C GLY A 105 -4.59 -0.46 16.51
N VAL A 106 -4.74 -1.77 16.58
CA VAL A 106 -3.66 -2.72 16.91
C VAL A 106 -3.74 -3.86 15.89
N SER A 107 -2.59 -4.23 15.32
CA SER A 107 -2.50 -5.43 14.49
C SER A 107 -2.64 -6.68 15.34
N THR A 108 -3.35 -7.67 14.81
CA THR A 108 -3.67 -8.91 15.50
C THR A 108 -3.08 -10.13 14.77
N PRO A 109 -2.93 -11.28 15.42
CA PRO A 109 -2.47 -12.51 14.74
C PRO A 109 -3.38 -12.97 13.59
N GLU A 110 -4.67 -12.62 13.65
CA GLU A 110 -5.64 -12.93 12.61
C GLU A 110 -5.37 -12.16 11.31
N ASP A 111 -4.77 -10.99 11.39
CA ASP A 111 -4.41 -10.15 10.24
C ASP A 111 -3.45 -10.87 9.29
N LYS A 112 -2.57 -11.73 9.82
CA LYS A 112 -1.66 -12.57 9.01
C LYS A 112 -2.39 -13.38 7.95
N LYS A 113 -3.53 -13.99 8.30
CA LYS A 113 -4.32 -14.79 7.37
C LYS A 113 -4.93 -13.93 6.28
N ASP A 114 -5.36 -12.74 6.64
CA ASP A 114 -5.95 -11.78 5.72
C ASP A 114 -4.90 -11.21 4.76
N ASP A 115 -3.71 -10.88 5.26
CA ASP A 115 -2.57 -10.43 4.45
C ASP A 115 -2.14 -11.48 3.43
N LEU A 116 -2.02 -12.74 3.82
CA LEU A 116 -1.70 -13.84 2.91
C LEU A 116 -2.81 -14.06 1.87
N ALA A 117 -4.07 -13.83 2.24
CA ALA A 117 -5.18 -13.87 1.29
C ALA A 117 -5.09 -12.74 0.26
N PHE A 118 -4.73 -11.53 0.69
CA PHE A 118 -4.44 -10.41 -0.21
C PHE A 118 -3.31 -10.74 -1.17
N ILE A 119 -2.17 -11.21 -0.68
CA ILE A 119 -0.99 -11.55 -1.50
C ILE A 119 -1.37 -12.53 -2.62
N ARG A 120 -2.15 -13.58 -2.31
CA ARG A 120 -2.65 -14.51 -3.33
C ARG A 120 -3.53 -13.86 -4.38
N LYS A 121 -4.44 -12.96 -3.97
CA LYS A 121 -5.30 -12.21 -4.90
C LYS A 121 -4.47 -11.26 -5.78
N ALA A 122 -3.51 -10.56 -5.20
CA ALA A 122 -2.64 -9.63 -5.90
C ALA A 122 -1.78 -10.35 -6.95
N ARG A 123 -1.14 -11.47 -6.61
CA ARG A 123 -0.39 -12.29 -7.58
C ARG A 123 -1.28 -12.78 -8.73
N LYS A 124 -2.50 -13.20 -8.42
CA LYS A 124 -3.46 -13.62 -9.47
C LYS A 124 -3.82 -12.46 -10.41
N ALA A 125 -3.96 -11.25 -9.89
CA ALA A 125 -4.21 -10.06 -10.70
C ALA A 125 -3.00 -9.71 -11.58
N LEU A 126 -1.79 -9.70 -11.01
CA LEU A 126 -0.54 -9.46 -11.77
C LEU A 126 -0.33 -10.49 -12.88
N LYS A 127 -0.59 -11.77 -12.64
CA LYS A 127 -0.53 -12.83 -13.67
C LYS A 127 -1.52 -12.65 -14.82
N LYS A 128 -2.62 -11.92 -14.59
CA LYS A 128 -3.58 -11.52 -15.63
C LYS A 128 -3.16 -10.26 -16.38
N GLY A 129 -2.00 -9.70 -16.11
CA GLY A 129 -1.51 -8.46 -16.71
C GLY A 129 -2.12 -7.19 -16.12
N LEU A 130 -2.79 -7.28 -14.99
CA LEU A 130 -3.35 -6.12 -14.29
C LEU A 130 -2.30 -5.48 -13.39
N VAL A 131 -2.50 -4.21 -13.07
CA VAL A 131 -1.71 -3.46 -12.08
C VAL A 131 -2.43 -3.52 -10.74
N VAL A 132 -1.67 -3.59 -9.65
CA VAL A 132 -2.19 -3.59 -8.27
C VAL A 132 -1.67 -2.37 -7.53
N PHE A 133 -2.57 -1.69 -6.83
CA PHE A 133 -2.27 -0.54 -5.99
C PHE A 133 -2.77 -0.76 -4.57
N TYR A 134 -2.03 -0.21 -3.61
CA TYR A 134 -2.51 -0.03 -2.25
C TYR A 134 -2.74 1.44 -1.97
N SER A 135 -3.76 1.74 -1.18
CA SER A 135 -4.05 3.06 -0.64
C SER A 135 -4.77 2.95 0.71
N SER A 136 -4.84 4.05 1.41
CA SER A 136 -5.56 4.12 2.68
C SER A 136 -6.35 5.41 2.81
N TRP A 137 -7.35 5.37 3.64
CA TRP A 137 -8.09 6.53 4.13
C TRP A 137 -8.42 6.27 5.60
N TRP A 138 -7.90 7.11 6.43
CA TRP A 138 -8.10 7.08 7.89
C TRP A 138 -9.05 8.17 8.32
#